data_a44846bacb55f9fa5d1904ef11e2dc99
#
_entry.id   a44846bacb55f9fa5d1904ef11e2dc99
#
_cell.length_a   1.000
_cell.length_b   1.000
_cell.length_c   1.000
_cell.angle_alpha   90.00
_cell.angle_beta   90.00
_cell.angle_gamma   90.00
#
_symmetry.space_group_name_H-M   'P 1'
#
loop_
_entity.id
_entity.type
_entity.pdbx_description
1 polymer ?
#
loop_
_entity_poly.entity_id
_entity_poly.type
_entity_poly.pdbx_seq_one_letter_code
_entity_poly.pdbx_strand_id
1 'polypeptide(L)'
;SEVRAWEEDILLPTYKIGKEEKNPIFLEKRVYQGSSGSVYPYPVVEKISDEKKDKLYHALFIENEYIKVMILPELGGRIHMAYDKVKQRHFVYYNQVVKPALVGLTGPWISGGIEFNWPQHHRPSTFLPTDFSIEEHADGSKTVWCNEVERMFRTKGMQGFTLYPGKAYIEINVKIYNRTSFPQTFLWWANPAVVVNDHYHSVFPPDVNAVFDHGKRDVSSFPIATGVYYKQDYSAGVDISKYKNIPVPTSYMAIQSKFDFVGGYEEDVKGGLLHVADHHVSPGKKQWTWGNGDFGRAWDRNLTDEDGPYIELMTGMYTDNQPDFTWLQPYEEKSWKQYFMPYAEVGYVKNATKDALLNMEVKEGKGKVILYTTGVNKDVHVFVKDNVGGATLFDKVISISPAEPFQAEFAAEGLKDEDILVEIRNHEGRILVSYQADKPEIKPVPDPAKAAKDPKDIASIEQLFLTGQHLEQYRHATYDPTEYYKEALRREPGDIRCNNAMGLWLMRKGQFAMAEPYFRKAIGTQTERNPNPYDGEPHYNLGWSCLMQGKTDEAYDAFFKSAWNAAWQDAAYYNLAAIDCRRGNFEKALDLIDRSLVRNWHHHKARQLKASI
;
A
#
# COMPACT_ATOMS: atom_id res chain seq x y z
N SER A 1 31.61 -4.24 5.36
CA SER A 1 30.58 -3.20 5.50
C SER A 1 29.77 -3.45 6.75
N GLU A 2 29.46 -2.41 7.48
CA GLU A 2 28.72 -2.46 8.73
C GLU A 2 27.43 -1.68 8.60
N VAL A 3 26.35 -2.22 9.16
CA VAL A 3 25.09 -1.49 9.34
C VAL A 3 25.09 -0.89 10.73
N ARG A 4 24.84 0.42 10.84
CA ARG A 4 24.67 1.12 12.11
C ARG A 4 23.25 1.62 12.25
N ALA A 5 22.70 1.55 13.45
CA ALA A 5 21.41 2.14 13.78
C ALA A 5 21.51 2.80 15.14
N TRP A 6 20.97 4.04 15.28
CA TRP A 6 21.09 4.79 16.52
C TRP A 6 19.96 5.84 16.64
N GLU A 7 19.82 6.35 17.82
CA GLU A 7 18.92 7.45 18.17
C GLU A 7 19.71 8.75 18.30
N GLU A 8 19.15 9.84 17.82
CA GLU A 8 19.80 11.14 17.89
C GLU A 8 18.75 12.26 17.85
N ASP A 9 18.87 13.21 18.76
CA ASP A 9 18.03 14.41 18.73
C ASP A 9 18.56 15.38 17.67
N ILE A 10 17.66 15.90 16.85
CA ILE A 10 17.97 16.86 15.78
C ILE A 10 17.06 18.07 15.84
N LEU A 11 17.55 19.19 15.36
CA LEU A 11 16.75 20.42 15.20
C LEU A 11 16.29 20.54 13.76
N LEU A 12 14.98 20.72 13.55
CA LEU A 12 14.41 21.02 12.25
C LEU A 12 13.56 22.28 12.31
N PRO A 13 13.72 23.20 11.35
CA PRO A 13 12.84 24.35 11.23
C PRO A 13 11.40 23.85 11.06
N THR A 14 10.48 24.38 11.85
CA THR A 14 9.12 23.84 11.95
C THR A 14 8.10 24.96 12.04
N TYR A 15 7.04 24.88 11.22
CA TYR A 15 5.82 25.64 11.39
C TYR A 15 4.89 24.87 12.33
N LYS A 16 4.63 25.42 13.50
CA LYS A 16 3.89 24.74 14.56
C LYS A 16 2.41 24.56 14.17
N ILE A 17 1.84 23.42 14.51
CA ILE A 17 0.40 23.19 14.40
C ILE A 17 -0.37 23.92 15.51
N GLY A 18 -1.62 24.25 15.22
CA GLY A 18 -2.52 24.86 16.19
C GLY A 18 -3.06 23.85 17.21
N LYS A 19 -4.05 24.28 17.96
CA LYS A 19 -4.66 23.48 19.00
C LYS A 19 -5.38 22.26 18.42
N GLU A 20 -5.24 21.13 19.09
CA GLU A 20 -6.01 19.91 18.80
C GLU A 20 -7.45 20.04 19.32
N GLU A 21 -8.43 19.91 18.42
CA GLU A 21 -9.84 19.77 18.80
C GLU A 21 -10.12 18.30 19.13
N LYS A 22 -10.45 18.04 20.40
CA LYS A 22 -10.73 16.70 20.91
C LYS A 22 -12.22 16.34 20.86
N ASN A 23 -13.08 17.34 20.66
CA ASN A 23 -14.50 17.09 20.51
C ASN A 23 -14.77 16.48 19.13
N PRO A 24 -15.45 15.34 19.07
CA PRO A 24 -15.71 14.70 17.79
C PRO A 24 -16.65 15.56 16.94
N ILE A 25 -16.34 15.65 15.66
CA ILE A 25 -17.18 16.29 14.67
C ILE A 25 -18.12 15.23 14.10
N PHE A 26 -19.30 15.09 14.69
CA PHE A 26 -20.24 14.02 14.33
C PHE A 26 -20.97 14.25 13.01
N LEU A 27 -21.13 15.49 12.60
CA LEU A 27 -21.96 15.84 11.45
C LEU A 27 -21.15 16.18 10.20
N GLU A 28 -19.85 16.17 10.31
CA GLU A 28 -19.01 16.53 9.18
C GLU A 28 -18.89 15.37 8.21
N LYS A 29 -19.29 15.63 6.97
CA LYS A 29 -19.17 14.70 5.86
C LYS A 29 -17.97 15.11 4.99
N ARG A 30 -16.78 15.08 5.56
CA ARG A 30 -15.56 15.26 4.76
C ARG A 30 -15.41 14.11 3.80
N VAL A 31 -15.31 14.42 2.53
CA VAL A 31 -15.00 13.45 1.48
C VAL A 31 -13.57 13.70 1.06
N TYR A 32 -12.74 12.70 1.19
CA TYR A 32 -11.35 12.77 0.78
C TYR A 32 -11.01 11.59 -0.11
N GLN A 33 -10.71 11.87 -1.39
CA GLN A 33 -10.35 10.86 -2.38
C GLN A 33 -11.27 9.62 -2.40
N GLY A 34 -12.58 9.84 -2.22
CA GLY A 34 -13.57 8.77 -2.25
C GLY A 34 -13.77 7.99 -0.95
N SER A 35 -12.92 8.19 0.07
CA SER A 35 -13.07 7.52 1.36
C SER A 35 -13.73 8.42 2.40
N SER A 36 -14.18 7.80 3.49
CA SER A 36 -14.78 8.53 4.62
C SER A 36 -13.79 9.50 5.24
N GLY A 37 -14.24 10.74 5.49
CA GLY A 37 -13.52 11.72 6.28
C GLY A 37 -13.73 11.61 7.78
N SER A 38 -14.49 10.62 8.23
CA SER A 38 -14.70 10.37 9.67
C SER A 38 -13.40 9.86 10.31
N VAL A 39 -12.93 10.56 11.34
CA VAL A 39 -11.64 10.26 11.98
C VAL A 39 -11.76 10.06 13.49
N TYR A 40 -12.98 10.05 14.04
CA TYR A 40 -13.19 9.77 15.46
C TYR A 40 -12.53 8.43 15.85
N PRO A 41 -11.77 8.33 16.93
CA PRO A 41 -11.56 9.33 18.00
C PRO A 41 -10.25 10.15 17.88
N TYR A 42 -9.71 10.34 16.70
CA TYR A 42 -8.52 11.20 16.55
C TYR A 42 -8.88 12.68 16.71
N PRO A 43 -7.99 13.49 17.31
CA PRO A 43 -8.19 14.94 17.35
C PRO A 43 -7.99 15.55 15.95
N VAL A 44 -8.65 16.68 15.70
CA VAL A 44 -8.54 17.42 14.45
C VAL A 44 -7.84 18.76 14.70
N VAL A 45 -6.95 19.14 13.80
CA VAL A 45 -6.25 20.44 13.81
C VAL A 45 -6.67 21.23 12.58
N GLU A 46 -7.10 22.48 12.78
CA GLU A 46 -7.61 23.34 11.71
C GLU A 46 -6.74 24.56 11.44
N LYS A 47 -5.67 24.76 12.21
CA LYS A 47 -4.77 25.91 12.08
C LYS A 47 -3.32 25.48 12.09
N ILE A 48 -2.52 26.18 11.29
CA ILE A 48 -1.07 26.05 11.25
C ILE A 48 -0.48 27.44 11.40
N SER A 49 0.58 27.56 12.21
CA SER A 49 1.25 28.83 12.47
C SER A 49 2.03 29.32 11.23
N ASP A 50 2.07 30.62 11.04
CA ASP A 50 2.93 31.27 10.04
C ASP A 50 4.36 31.52 10.56
N GLU A 51 4.62 31.24 11.83
CA GLU A 51 5.93 31.39 12.43
C GLU A 51 6.74 30.09 12.36
N LYS A 52 7.93 30.20 11.80
CA LYS A 52 8.91 29.11 11.74
C LYS A 52 9.88 29.21 12.90
N LYS A 53 10.04 28.12 13.66
CA LYS A 53 11.00 28.01 14.77
C LYS A 53 11.66 26.64 14.73
N ASP A 54 12.90 26.56 15.17
CA ASP A 54 13.57 25.29 15.34
C ASP A 54 12.88 24.47 16.43
N LYS A 55 12.58 23.21 16.11
CA LYS A 55 12.01 22.24 17.03
C LYS A 55 12.92 21.03 17.12
N LEU A 56 13.08 20.52 18.35
CA LEU A 56 13.84 19.30 18.61
C LEU A 56 12.98 18.08 18.29
N TYR A 57 13.52 17.18 17.46
CA TYR A 57 12.91 15.89 17.13
C TYR A 57 13.82 14.76 17.58
N HIS A 58 13.23 13.72 18.14
CA HIS A 58 13.94 12.47 18.40
C HIS A 58 13.96 11.63 17.14
N ALA A 59 15.09 11.57 16.46
CA ALA A 59 15.23 10.87 15.19
C ALA A 59 15.89 9.50 15.38
N LEU A 60 15.55 8.58 14.51
CA LEU A 60 16.21 7.29 14.37
C LEU A 60 17.00 7.29 13.06
N PHE A 61 18.21 6.80 13.11
CA PHE A 61 19.07 6.67 11.94
C PHE A 61 19.42 5.23 11.68
N ILE A 62 19.49 4.86 10.41
CA ILE A 62 20.07 3.61 9.96
C ILE A 62 20.93 3.86 8.75
N GLU A 63 22.12 3.25 8.71
CA GLU A 63 23.14 3.57 7.72
C GLU A 63 23.98 2.34 7.41
N ASN A 64 24.30 2.20 6.13
CA ASN A 64 25.34 1.29 5.65
C ASN A 64 26.30 2.04 4.71
N GLU A 65 27.13 1.35 3.96
CA GLU A 65 28.09 1.96 3.05
C GLU A 65 27.45 2.76 1.90
N TYR A 66 26.19 2.47 1.55
CA TYR A 66 25.52 3.06 0.38
C TYR A 66 24.44 4.08 0.74
N ILE A 67 23.75 3.88 1.84
CA ILE A 67 22.52 4.60 2.16
C ILE A 67 22.54 5.06 3.62
N LYS A 68 22.09 6.29 3.84
CA LYS A 68 21.78 6.82 5.18
C LYS A 68 20.32 7.24 5.24
N VAL A 69 19.59 6.76 6.25
CA VAL A 69 18.15 6.98 6.42
C VAL A 69 17.89 7.63 7.77
N MET A 70 17.02 8.64 7.79
CA MET A 70 16.49 9.25 9.01
C MET A 70 15.00 9.01 9.10
N ILE A 71 14.55 8.49 10.23
CA ILE A 71 13.15 8.18 10.54
C ILE A 71 12.69 9.11 11.66
N LEU A 72 11.48 9.66 11.55
CA LEU A 72 10.86 10.50 12.57
C LEU A 72 9.65 9.79 13.19
N PRO A 73 9.81 9.13 14.33
CA PRO A 73 8.69 8.49 15.03
C PRO A 73 7.56 9.46 15.41
N GLU A 74 7.90 10.70 15.75
CA GLU A 74 6.91 11.73 16.12
C GLU A 74 5.98 12.14 14.98
N LEU A 75 6.41 11.92 13.74
CA LEU A 75 5.65 12.27 12.54
C LEU A 75 5.22 11.02 11.77
N GLY A 76 4.47 10.15 12.43
CA GLY A 76 3.89 8.96 11.83
C GLY A 76 4.88 7.83 11.54
N GLY A 77 6.10 7.91 12.04
CA GLY A 77 7.14 6.92 11.75
C GLY A 77 7.59 6.94 10.28
N ARG A 78 7.58 8.12 9.67
CA ARG A 78 7.99 8.31 8.27
C ARG A 78 9.49 8.24 8.09
N ILE A 79 9.93 7.85 6.91
CA ILE A 79 11.29 8.14 6.47
C ILE A 79 11.32 9.63 6.07
N HIS A 80 12.10 10.41 6.79
CA HIS A 80 12.21 11.85 6.52
C HIS A 80 13.34 12.16 5.54
N MET A 81 14.40 11.37 5.57
CA MET A 81 15.56 11.51 4.71
C MET A 81 16.05 10.13 4.25
N ALA A 82 16.40 10.03 2.98
CA ALA A 82 17.14 8.90 2.45
C ALA A 82 18.21 9.42 1.48
N TYR A 83 19.46 9.20 1.84
CA TYR A 83 20.61 9.76 1.17
C TYR A 83 21.43 8.68 0.48
N ASP A 84 21.71 8.89 -0.81
CA ASP A 84 22.57 8.05 -1.62
C ASP A 84 24.03 8.51 -1.48
N LYS A 85 24.86 7.71 -0.82
CA LYS A 85 26.27 8.01 -0.61
C LYS A 85 27.12 7.88 -1.87
N VAL A 86 26.67 7.10 -2.86
CA VAL A 86 27.42 6.90 -4.12
C VAL A 86 27.36 8.18 -4.96
N LYS A 87 26.18 8.70 -5.20
CA LYS A 87 25.99 9.94 -5.97
C LYS A 87 25.99 11.21 -5.10
N GLN A 88 26.12 11.05 -3.79
CA GLN A 88 26.11 12.17 -2.82
C GLN A 88 24.90 13.08 -2.99
N ARG A 89 23.70 12.46 -3.01
CA ARG A 89 22.44 13.18 -3.18
C ARG A 89 21.32 12.51 -2.39
N HIS A 90 20.30 13.30 -2.05
CA HIS A 90 19.04 12.77 -1.56
C HIS A 90 18.31 12.12 -2.74
N PHE A 91 18.10 10.79 -2.69
CA PHE A 91 17.35 10.11 -3.74
C PHE A 91 15.85 10.06 -3.45
N VAL A 92 15.48 10.44 -2.24
CA VAL A 92 14.10 10.76 -1.83
C VAL A 92 14.08 12.25 -1.54
N TYR A 93 13.03 12.95 -1.99
CA TYR A 93 12.91 14.39 -1.77
C TYR A 93 13.05 14.73 -0.29
N TYR A 94 14.06 15.50 0.06
CA TYR A 94 14.31 15.96 1.41
C TYR A 94 13.75 17.35 1.58
N ASN A 95 12.66 17.47 2.35
CA ASN A 95 12.10 18.75 2.72
C ASN A 95 12.82 19.28 3.95
N GLN A 96 13.56 20.38 3.79
CA GLN A 96 14.41 20.95 4.85
C GLN A 96 13.59 21.61 5.97
N VAL A 97 12.30 21.80 5.77
CA VAL A 97 11.39 22.40 6.75
C VAL A 97 10.20 21.48 7.01
N VAL A 98 9.79 21.42 8.26
CA VAL A 98 8.50 20.78 8.60
C VAL A 98 7.41 21.84 8.44
N LYS A 99 6.77 21.84 7.28
CA LYS A 99 5.76 22.83 6.88
C LYS A 99 4.43 22.13 6.61
N PRO A 100 3.59 21.94 7.64
CA PRO A 100 2.32 21.26 7.45
C PRO A 100 1.34 22.07 6.60
N ALA A 101 0.53 21.34 5.82
CA ALA A 101 -0.66 21.87 5.18
C ALA A 101 -1.87 21.03 5.60
N LEU A 102 -3.08 21.56 5.51
CA LEU A 102 -4.29 20.88 5.95
C LEU A 102 -4.80 19.94 4.86
N VAL A 103 -4.02 18.92 4.53
CA VAL A 103 -4.28 17.92 3.49
C VAL A 103 -4.71 16.57 4.09
N GLY A 104 -4.23 16.23 5.30
CA GLY A 104 -4.54 14.97 5.96
C GLY A 104 -5.95 14.91 6.51
N LEU A 105 -6.43 13.71 6.83
CA LEU A 105 -7.78 13.51 7.38
C LEU A 105 -7.99 14.22 8.72
N THR A 106 -6.95 14.33 9.54
CA THR A 106 -7.01 15.06 10.83
C THR A 106 -6.49 16.50 10.73
N GLY A 107 -6.07 16.92 9.55
CA GLY A 107 -5.55 18.25 9.26
C GLY A 107 -4.11 18.24 8.79
N PRO A 108 -3.11 18.29 9.68
CA PRO A 108 -1.73 18.46 9.27
C PRO A 108 -1.16 17.31 8.46
N TRP A 109 -0.45 17.66 7.40
CA TRP A 109 0.27 16.74 6.54
C TRP A 109 1.50 17.42 5.98
N ILE A 110 2.64 16.74 5.89
CA ILE A 110 3.87 17.26 5.32
C ILE A 110 4.30 16.49 4.08
N SER A 111 4.89 17.19 3.13
CA SER A 111 5.48 16.60 1.93
C SER A 111 6.93 16.17 2.17
N GLY A 112 7.44 15.36 1.26
CA GLY A 112 8.81 14.87 1.28
C GLY A 112 8.98 13.55 2.01
N GLY A 113 10.15 12.95 1.89
CA GLY A 113 10.42 11.66 2.49
C GLY A 113 9.55 10.53 1.94
N ILE A 114 9.27 9.55 2.78
CA ILE A 114 8.32 8.46 2.48
C ILE A 114 7.30 8.40 3.60
N GLU A 115 6.05 8.64 3.26
CA GLU A 115 4.92 8.48 4.15
C GLU A 115 4.33 7.07 3.97
N PHE A 116 3.81 6.48 5.06
CA PHE A 116 3.16 5.16 5.03
C PHE A 116 1.71 5.31 5.45
N ASN A 117 0.78 4.90 4.58
CA ASN A 117 -0.66 5.09 4.76
C ASN A 117 -1.36 3.76 5.02
N TRP A 118 -2.06 3.68 6.15
CA TRP A 118 -2.98 2.62 6.53
C TRP A 118 -3.77 3.09 7.77
N PRO A 119 -4.95 2.61 8.10
CA PRO A 119 -5.84 1.77 7.31
C PRO A 119 -6.49 2.52 6.16
N GLN A 120 -6.32 3.83 6.10
CA GLN A 120 -6.80 4.69 5.01
C GLN A 120 -5.87 5.90 4.82
N HIS A 121 -6.01 6.61 3.74
CA HIS A 121 -5.16 7.74 3.33
C HIS A 121 -5.87 9.10 3.59
N HIS A 122 -5.17 10.17 3.77
CA HIS A 122 -3.84 10.09 4.38
C HIS A 122 -4.02 9.64 5.80
N ARG A 123 -3.22 8.66 6.23
CA ARG A 123 -3.31 8.06 7.55
C ARG A 123 -3.68 9.08 8.63
N PRO A 124 -4.72 8.83 9.47
CA PRO A 124 -5.12 9.81 10.50
C PRO A 124 -3.99 10.20 11.45
N SER A 125 -3.04 9.29 11.68
CA SER A 125 -1.87 9.51 12.54
C SER A 125 -0.60 9.90 11.77
N THR A 126 -0.70 10.35 10.51
CA THR A 126 0.50 10.72 9.72
C THR A 126 1.34 11.82 10.37
N PHE A 127 0.74 12.64 11.23
CA PHE A 127 1.41 13.72 11.97
C PHE A 127 1.35 13.50 13.48
N LEU A 128 1.28 12.24 13.92
CA LEU A 128 1.22 11.83 15.33
C LEU A 128 2.33 10.84 15.67
N PRO A 129 2.74 10.75 16.95
CA PRO A 129 3.78 9.82 17.37
C PRO A 129 3.43 8.35 17.12
N THR A 130 4.44 7.57 16.81
CA THR A 130 4.40 6.10 16.77
C THR A 130 5.37 5.55 17.83
N ASP A 131 5.13 4.31 18.25
CA ASP A 131 6.12 3.56 19.02
C ASP A 131 7.23 3.07 18.06
N PHE A 132 8.44 2.88 18.60
CA PHE A 132 9.57 2.42 17.81
C PHE A 132 10.47 1.45 18.57
N SER A 133 11.25 0.68 17.82
CA SER A 133 12.32 -0.17 18.34
C SER A 133 13.40 -0.38 17.29
N ILE A 134 14.59 -0.75 17.75
CA ILE A 134 15.70 -1.14 16.89
C ILE A 134 15.99 -2.62 17.13
N GLU A 135 16.05 -3.39 16.04
CA GLU A 135 16.32 -4.83 16.08
C GLU A 135 17.61 -5.13 15.32
N GLU A 136 18.48 -5.92 15.93
CA GLU A 136 19.71 -6.40 15.31
C GLU A 136 19.55 -7.87 14.90
N HIS A 137 20.06 -8.20 13.74
CA HIS A 137 19.97 -9.56 13.18
C HIS A 137 21.35 -10.23 13.10
N ALA A 138 21.35 -11.56 13.14
CA ALA A 138 22.60 -12.35 13.14
C ALA A 138 23.42 -12.19 11.85
N ASP A 139 22.77 -11.81 10.73
CA ASP A 139 23.43 -11.58 9.43
C ASP A 139 24.10 -10.20 9.32
N GLY A 140 24.06 -9.40 10.39
CA GLY A 140 24.60 -8.04 10.42
C GLY A 140 23.62 -6.96 9.94
N SER A 141 22.44 -7.33 9.44
CA SER A 141 21.39 -6.37 9.12
C SER A 141 20.77 -5.82 10.40
N LYS A 142 20.15 -4.64 10.28
CA LYS A 142 19.40 -4.01 11.35
C LYS A 142 18.07 -3.49 10.83
N THR A 143 17.08 -3.46 11.70
CA THR A 143 15.75 -2.96 11.37
C THR A 143 15.32 -1.90 12.38
N VAL A 144 14.86 -0.78 11.89
CA VAL A 144 14.15 0.23 12.68
C VAL A 144 12.66 -0.01 12.47
N TRP A 145 11.96 -0.34 13.56
CA TRP A 145 10.52 -0.56 13.55
C TRP A 145 9.78 0.66 14.05
N CYS A 146 8.72 1.05 13.35
CA CYS A 146 7.70 1.97 13.83
C CYS A 146 6.36 1.28 13.79
N ASN A 147 5.54 1.44 14.84
CA ASN A 147 4.27 0.75 14.93
C ASN A 147 3.24 1.55 15.73
N GLU A 148 1.98 1.25 15.48
CA GLU A 148 0.86 1.76 16.28
C GLU A 148 -0.34 0.83 16.23
N VAL A 149 -1.22 0.96 17.22
CA VAL A 149 -2.60 0.48 17.14
C VAL A 149 -3.46 1.69 16.77
N GLU A 150 -4.04 1.67 15.58
CA GLU A 150 -4.85 2.80 15.14
C GLU A 150 -6.19 2.85 15.91
N ARG A 151 -6.68 4.07 16.14
CA ARG A 151 -7.76 4.29 17.10
C ARG A 151 -9.16 4.08 16.55
N MET A 152 -9.34 4.10 15.22
CA MET A 152 -10.66 4.00 14.60
C MET A 152 -11.18 2.56 14.59
N PHE A 153 -10.35 1.61 14.16
CA PHE A 153 -10.73 0.22 13.98
C PHE A 153 -9.88 -0.74 14.82
N ARG A 154 -8.90 -0.20 15.54
CA ARG A 154 -8.02 -0.94 16.46
C ARG A 154 -7.20 -2.05 15.79
N THR A 155 -6.89 -1.86 14.52
CA THR A 155 -5.91 -2.68 13.82
C THR A 155 -4.50 -2.22 14.15
N LYS A 156 -3.54 -3.13 14.16
CA LYS A 156 -2.13 -2.83 14.40
C LYS A 156 -1.36 -2.84 13.11
N GLY A 157 -0.57 -1.79 12.88
CA GLY A 157 0.34 -1.72 11.76
C GLY A 157 1.78 -1.50 12.21
N MET A 158 2.70 -2.15 11.51
CA MET A 158 4.13 -2.03 11.71
C MET A 158 4.81 -1.83 10.37
N GLN A 159 5.74 -0.88 10.33
CA GLN A 159 6.69 -0.75 9.23
C GLN A 159 8.11 -0.86 9.77
N GLY A 160 8.89 -1.76 9.21
CA GLY A 160 10.29 -1.97 9.56
C GLY A 160 11.19 -1.57 8.40
N PHE A 161 12.20 -0.77 8.69
CA PHE A 161 13.17 -0.30 7.71
C PHE A 161 14.47 -1.03 7.94
N THR A 162 14.83 -1.90 7.00
CA THR A 162 16.01 -2.77 7.14
C THR A 162 17.06 -2.39 6.12
N LEU A 163 18.29 -2.25 6.60
CA LEU A 163 19.48 -2.19 5.76
C LEU A 163 20.32 -3.44 5.96
N TYR A 164 20.88 -3.92 4.86
CA TYR A 164 21.79 -5.07 4.84
C TYR A 164 23.22 -4.61 4.56
N PRO A 165 24.23 -5.30 5.12
CA PRO A 165 25.60 -5.05 4.71
C PRO A 165 25.77 -5.22 3.20
N GLY A 166 26.37 -4.25 2.53
CA GLY A 166 26.70 -4.35 1.12
C GLY A 166 25.54 -4.22 0.13
N LYS A 167 24.36 -3.76 0.57
CA LYS A 167 23.19 -3.59 -0.30
C LYS A 167 22.72 -2.14 -0.35
N ALA A 168 22.51 -1.65 -1.57
CA ALA A 168 22.05 -0.28 -1.84
C ALA A 168 20.52 -0.22 -2.00
N TYR A 169 19.78 -0.80 -1.05
CA TYR A 169 18.33 -0.67 -0.98
C TYR A 169 17.86 -0.62 0.49
N ILE A 170 16.71 -0.02 0.68
CA ILE A 170 15.97 -0.07 1.94
C ILE A 170 14.89 -1.13 1.77
N GLU A 171 14.90 -2.17 2.62
CA GLU A 171 13.81 -3.15 2.67
C GLU A 171 12.74 -2.64 3.63
N ILE A 172 11.53 -2.51 3.14
CA ILE A 172 10.37 -2.15 3.95
C ILE A 172 9.64 -3.44 4.33
N ASN A 173 9.61 -3.74 5.63
CA ASN A 173 8.86 -4.87 6.19
C ASN A 173 7.53 -4.35 6.72
N VAL A 174 6.43 -4.81 6.15
CA VAL A 174 5.09 -4.39 6.56
C VAL A 174 4.36 -5.54 7.23
N LYS A 175 3.72 -5.24 8.37
CA LYS A 175 2.82 -6.18 9.06
C LYS A 175 1.57 -5.42 9.45
N ILE A 176 0.41 -5.88 8.98
CA ILE A 176 -0.89 -5.36 9.36
C ILE A 176 -1.67 -6.50 10.02
N TYR A 177 -2.09 -6.27 11.26
CA TYR A 177 -2.76 -7.27 12.08
C TYR A 177 -4.12 -6.78 12.54
N ASN A 178 -5.16 -7.54 12.23
CA ASN A 178 -6.50 -7.31 12.77
C ASN A 178 -6.61 -7.92 14.18
N ARG A 179 -6.49 -7.08 15.20
CA ARG A 179 -6.60 -7.47 16.61
C ARG A 179 -8.05 -7.72 17.04
N THR A 180 -9.01 -7.47 16.17
CA THR A 180 -10.44 -7.46 16.52
C THR A 180 -11.12 -8.75 16.09
N SER A 181 -12.29 -8.97 16.65
CA SER A 181 -13.14 -10.11 16.37
C SER A 181 -14.01 -9.96 15.12
N PHE A 182 -13.92 -8.82 14.45
CA PHE A 182 -14.68 -8.53 13.24
C PHE A 182 -13.78 -8.40 12.02
N PRO A 183 -14.26 -8.74 10.82
CA PRO A 183 -13.54 -8.38 9.60
C PRO A 183 -13.36 -6.87 9.54
N GLN A 184 -12.19 -6.43 9.15
CA GLN A 184 -11.88 -5.02 8.95
C GLN A 184 -11.39 -4.80 7.52
N THR A 185 -11.62 -3.61 7.00
CA THR A 185 -11.04 -3.22 5.71
C THR A 185 -9.82 -2.35 5.93
N PHE A 186 -8.90 -2.40 5.00
CA PHE A 186 -7.75 -1.51 5.01
C PHE A 186 -7.26 -1.29 3.58
N LEU A 187 -6.57 -0.20 3.39
CA LEU A 187 -5.60 -0.04 2.32
C LEU A 187 -4.22 0.17 2.94
N TRP A 188 -3.18 -0.12 2.20
CA TRP A 188 -1.82 0.22 2.56
C TRP A 188 -1.06 0.67 1.32
N TRP A 189 -0.31 1.76 1.46
CA TRP A 189 0.59 2.25 0.43
C TRP A 189 1.72 3.09 1.01
N ALA A 190 2.88 2.99 0.38
CA ALA A 190 4.01 3.84 0.64
C ALA A 190 3.98 5.02 -0.34
N ASN A 191 4.34 6.20 0.15
CA ASN A 191 4.28 7.45 -0.58
C ASN A 191 5.64 8.15 -0.62
N PRO A 192 6.61 7.65 -1.41
CA PRO A 192 7.87 8.34 -1.59
C PRO A 192 7.69 9.59 -2.45
N ALA A 193 8.41 10.64 -2.09
CA ALA A 193 8.50 11.87 -2.85
C ALA A 193 9.84 11.94 -3.59
N VAL A 194 9.82 12.45 -4.81
CA VAL A 194 11.02 12.66 -5.63
C VAL A 194 11.09 14.09 -6.15
N VAL A 195 12.29 14.62 -6.25
CA VAL A 195 12.54 15.95 -6.84
C VAL A 195 12.20 15.92 -8.32
N VAL A 196 11.54 16.96 -8.81
CA VAL A 196 11.19 17.06 -10.23
C VAL A 196 11.61 18.43 -10.81
N ASN A 197 11.89 18.40 -12.10
CA ASN A 197 12.18 19.55 -12.93
C ASN A 197 11.90 19.20 -14.40
N ASP A 198 12.29 20.05 -15.35
CA ASP A 198 12.05 19.81 -16.77
C ASP A 198 12.82 18.60 -17.35
N HIS A 199 13.75 18.02 -16.59
CA HIS A 199 14.54 16.85 -16.99
C HIS A 199 14.01 15.54 -16.39
N TYR A 200 12.94 15.60 -15.60
CA TYR A 200 12.36 14.44 -14.93
C TYR A 200 11.35 13.69 -15.80
N HIS A 201 11.41 12.38 -15.76
CA HIS A 201 10.33 11.50 -16.24
C HIS A 201 10.04 10.38 -15.23
N SER A 202 8.78 9.99 -15.16
CA SER A 202 8.37 8.83 -14.38
C SER A 202 8.69 7.54 -15.13
N VAL A 203 8.92 6.47 -14.39
CA VAL A 203 9.28 5.15 -14.92
C VAL A 203 8.20 4.16 -14.48
N PHE A 204 7.18 3.99 -15.32
CA PHE A 204 6.18 2.94 -15.17
C PHE A 204 6.62 1.72 -15.99
N PRO A 205 6.16 0.51 -15.61
CA PRO A 205 6.46 -0.67 -16.41
C PRO A 205 6.00 -0.56 -17.85
N PRO A 206 6.68 -1.23 -18.78
CA PRO A 206 6.39 -1.09 -20.22
C PRO A 206 5.02 -1.63 -20.65
N ASP A 207 4.35 -2.42 -19.82
CA ASP A 207 3.00 -2.94 -20.09
C ASP A 207 1.87 -2.00 -19.64
N VAL A 208 2.18 -0.88 -19.00
CA VAL A 208 1.17 0.10 -18.59
C VAL A 208 0.75 0.94 -19.80
N ASN A 209 -0.49 0.75 -20.25
CA ASN A 209 -1.03 1.44 -21.41
C ASN A 209 -2.13 2.46 -21.09
N ALA A 210 -2.57 2.50 -19.83
CA ALA A 210 -3.59 3.44 -19.38
C ALA A 210 -3.44 3.76 -17.89
N VAL A 211 -3.95 4.91 -17.51
CA VAL A 211 -3.97 5.39 -16.12
C VAL A 211 -5.33 5.99 -15.79
N PHE A 212 -5.66 5.99 -14.49
CA PHE A 212 -6.91 6.54 -13.96
C PHE A 212 -6.63 7.65 -12.95
N ASP A 213 -7.64 8.49 -12.72
CA ASP A 213 -7.68 9.36 -11.56
C ASP A 213 -8.01 8.59 -10.27
N HIS A 214 -7.96 9.26 -9.12
CA HIS A 214 -8.21 8.67 -7.80
C HIS A 214 -9.56 7.93 -7.68
N GLY A 215 -10.57 8.34 -8.40
CA GLY A 215 -11.91 7.76 -8.34
C GLY A 215 -12.28 6.94 -9.56
N LYS A 216 -11.32 6.70 -10.46
CA LYS A 216 -11.54 6.05 -11.75
C LYS A 216 -12.62 6.76 -12.60
N ARG A 217 -12.82 8.06 -12.36
CA ARG A 217 -13.81 8.87 -13.08
C ARG A 217 -13.28 9.38 -14.39
N ASP A 218 -11.97 9.50 -14.51
CA ASP A 218 -11.25 9.94 -15.69
C ASP A 218 -10.16 8.92 -16.04
N VAL A 219 -9.95 8.70 -17.32
CA VAL A 219 -9.04 7.68 -17.84
C VAL A 219 -8.24 8.25 -18.99
N SER A 220 -6.95 7.92 -19.08
CA SER A 220 -6.08 8.33 -20.18
C SER A 220 -5.23 7.17 -20.67
N SER A 221 -4.92 7.19 -21.96
CA SER A 221 -3.81 6.40 -22.50
C SER A 221 -2.48 6.88 -21.86
N PHE A 222 -1.52 6.00 -21.78
CA PHE A 222 -0.24 6.26 -21.14
C PHE A 222 0.89 5.47 -21.85
N PRO A 223 2.10 5.99 -22.02
CA PRO A 223 2.58 7.30 -21.54
C PRO A 223 2.15 8.49 -22.40
N ILE A 224 1.69 8.26 -23.62
CA ILE A 224 1.20 9.32 -24.49
C ILE A 224 -0.30 9.49 -24.29
N ALA A 225 -0.71 10.64 -23.75
CA ALA A 225 -2.10 11.01 -23.64
C ALA A 225 -2.58 11.59 -24.98
N THR A 226 -3.77 11.18 -25.44
CA THR A 226 -4.31 11.56 -26.75
C THR A 226 -5.72 12.16 -26.66
N GLY A 227 -6.19 12.47 -25.45
CA GLY A 227 -7.51 13.03 -25.20
C GLY A 227 -7.52 14.01 -24.05
N VAL A 228 -8.67 14.18 -23.43
CA VAL A 228 -8.83 15.05 -22.26
C VAL A 228 -8.61 14.23 -20.99
N TYR A 229 -7.74 14.72 -20.11
CA TYR A 229 -7.49 14.12 -18.81
C TYR A 229 -7.33 15.24 -17.77
N TYR A 230 -8.06 15.15 -16.64
CA TYR A 230 -8.13 16.22 -15.64
C TYR A 230 -8.50 17.58 -16.27
N LYS A 231 -9.44 17.57 -17.22
CA LYS A 231 -9.90 18.74 -17.99
C LYS A 231 -8.81 19.41 -18.83
N GLN A 232 -7.66 18.76 -18.99
CA GLN A 232 -6.58 19.23 -19.84
C GLN A 232 -6.63 18.52 -21.18
N ASP A 233 -6.52 19.29 -22.27
CA ASP A 233 -6.53 18.76 -23.62
C ASP A 233 -5.13 18.31 -24.05
N TYR A 234 -4.96 17.01 -24.18
CA TYR A 234 -3.74 16.37 -24.68
C TYR A 234 -3.93 15.74 -26.07
N SER A 235 -4.94 16.18 -26.83
CA SER A 235 -5.32 15.59 -28.13
C SER A 235 -4.19 15.55 -29.15
N ALA A 236 -3.23 16.46 -29.06
CA ALA A 236 -2.07 16.51 -29.96
C ALA A 236 -1.07 15.35 -29.74
N GLY A 237 -1.26 14.56 -28.70
CA GLY A 237 -0.32 13.53 -28.28
C GLY A 237 0.79 14.11 -27.41
N VAL A 238 0.66 13.93 -26.08
CA VAL A 238 1.60 14.49 -25.09
C VAL A 238 2.11 13.39 -24.18
N ASP A 239 3.43 13.32 -24.02
CA ASP A 239 4.07 12.40 -23.08
C ASP A 239 3.86 12.91 -21.64
N ILE A 240 2.90 12.32 -20.95
CA ILE A 240 2.55 12.67 -19.58
C ILE A 240 3.37 11.94 -18.52
N SER A 241 4.36 11.15 -18.92
CA SER A 241 5.39 10.66 -18.00
C SER A 241 6.39 11.74 -17.62
N LYS A 242 6.45 12.85 -18.39
CA LYS A 242 7.35 13.98 -18.16
C LYS A 242 6.67 15.06 -17.34
N TYR A 243 7.25 15.40 -16.20
CA TYR A 243 6.73 16.45 -15.31
C TYR A 243 6.47 17.77 -16.05
N LYS A 244 7.37 18.17 -16.95
CA LYS A 244 7.25 19.43 -17.71
C LYS A 244 5.97 19.54 -18.55
N ASN A 245 5.31 18.42 -18.83
CA ASN A 245 4.11 18.34 -19.66
C ASN A 245 2.81 18.27 -18.85
N ILE A 246 2.88 18.37 -17.51
CA ILE A 246 1.72 18.21 -16.62
C ILE A 246 1.42 19.56 -15.96
N PRO A 247 0.50 20.38 -16.51
CA PRO A 247 0.28 21.75 -16.01
C PRO A 247 -0.66 21.85 -14.81
N VAL A 248 -1.44 20.81 -14.50
CA VAL A 248 -2.48 20.83 -13.46
C VAL A 248 -2.31 19.69 -12.48
N PRO A 249 -2.87 19.79 -11.25
CA PRO A 249 -2.85 18.66 -10.30
C PRO A 249 -3.43 17.40 -10.95
N THR A 250 -2.64 16.32 -10.94
CA THR A 250 -2.98 15.11 -11.69
C THR A 250 -2.48 13.87 -10.98
N SER A 251 -3.32 12.84 -10.91
CA SER A 251 -2.93 11.51 -10.48
C SER A 251 -2.97 10.49 -11.61
N TYR A 252 -2.07 9.53 -11.53
CA TYR A 252 -2.06 8.34 -12.37
C TYR A 252 -2.14 7.11 -11.49
N MET A 253 -3.24 6.35 -11.64
CA MET A 253 -3.32 4.98 -11.13
C MET A 253 -3.08 4.07 -12.32
N ALA A 254 -1.99 3.33 -12.34
CA ALA A 254 -1.71 2.41 -13.44
C ALA A 254 -2.74 1.27 -13.46
N ILE A 255 -3.16 0.89 -14.65
CA ILE A 255 -3.90 -0.36 -14.83
C ILE A 255 -2.97 -1.54 -14.56
N GLN A 256 -3.50 -2.75 -14.61
CA GLN A 256 -2.75 -3.98 -14.35
C GLN A 256 -1.38 -4.03 -15.03
N SER A 257 -0.37 -4.39 -14.26
CA SER A 257 0.98 -4.66 -14.72
C SER A 257 1.47 -5.99 -14.18
N LYS A 258 2.17 -6.76 -14.98
CA LYS A 258 2.83 -7.99 -14.55
C LYS A 258 4.23 -7.75 -13.99
N PHE A 259 4.68 -6.51 -13.97
CA PHE A 259 6.01 -6.12 -13.49
C PHE A 259 5.96 -5.67 -12.03
N ASP A 260 7.11 -5.75 -11.38
CA ASP A 260 7.26 -5.54 -9.94
C ASP A 260 7.88 -4.18 -9.58
N PHE A 261 7.82 -3.20 -10.45
CA PHE A 261 8.51 -1.93 -10.19
C PHE A 261 7.74 -0.69 -10.66
N VAL A 262 8.09 0.43 -10.05
CA VAL A 262 7.75 1.79 -10.51
C VAL A 262 8.81 2.75 -9.98
N GLY A 263 9.08 3.82 -10.69
CA GLY A 263 10.07 4.79 -10.26
C GLY A 263 10.03 6.11 -10.99
N GLY A 264 11.08 6.89 -10.82
CA GLY A 264 11.30 8.16 -11.48
C GLY A 264 12.79 8.40 -11.68
N TYR A 265 13.11 9.16 -12.72
CA TYR A 265 14.47 9.41 -13.15
C TYR A 265 14.69 10.87 -13.53
N GLU A 266 15.83 11.40 -13.11
CA GLU A 266 16.26 12.77 -13.42
C GLU A 266 17.43 12.68 -14.41
N GLU A 267 17.19 13.08 -15.65
CA GLU A 267 18.18 12.98 -16.75
C GLU A 267 19.40 13.89 -16.53
N ASP A 268 19.23 15.02 -15.86
CA ASP A 268 20.31 15.98 -15.60
C ASP A 268 21.35 15.45 -14.62
N VAL A 269 20.96 14.65 -13.65
CA VAL A 269 21.86 14.03 -12.66
C VAL A 269 22.08 12.54 -12.93
N LYS A 270 21.43 11.98 -13.93
CA LYS A 270 21.48 10.54 -14.29
C LYS A 270 21.24 9.63 -13.09
N GLY A 271 20.26 9.99 -12.29
CA GLY A 271 19.89 9.29 -11.08
C GLY A 271 18.40 9.26 -10.87
N GLY A 272 17.94 8.25 -10.16
CA GLY A 272 16.53 8.08 -9.87
C GLY A 272 16.26 7.35 -8.58
N LEU A 273 14.98 7.16 -8.31
CA LEU A 273 14.45 6.29 -7.28
C LEU A 273 13.66 5.18 -7.96
N LEU A 274 13.91 3.94 -7.55
CA LEU A 274 13.07 2.82 -7.95
C LEU A 274 12.47 2.13 -6.74
N HIS A 275 11.23 1.72 -6.89
CA HIS A 275 10.51 0.87 -5.96
C HIS A 275 10.32 -0.51 -6.58
N VAL A 276 10.53 -1.56 -5.79
CA VAL A 276 10.31 -2.95 -6.20
C VAL A 276 9.39 -3.64 -5.19
N ALA A 277 8.33 -4.27 -5.68
CA ALA A 277 7.42 -5.08 -4.89
C ALA A 277 6.78 -6.16 -5.76
N ASP A 278 6.50 -7.32 -5.18
CA ASP A 278 5.77 -8.38 -5.86
C ASP A 278 4.36 -7.90 -6.23
N HIS A 279 4.06 -7.83 -7.51
CA HIS A 279 2.77 -7.35 -8.01
C HIS A 279 1.59 -8.25 -7.63
N HIS A 280 1.84 -9.51 -7.23
CA HIS A 280 0.79 -10.39 -6.71
C HIS A 280 0.33 -10.00 -5.30
N VAL A 281 1.17 -9.28 -4.56
CA VAL A 281 0.90 -8.87 -3.19
C VAL A 281 0.63 -7.37 -3.09
N SER A 282 1.43 -6.57 -3.79
CA SER A 282 1.38 -5.12 -3.77
C SER A 282 1.37 -4.58 -5.21
N PRO A 283 0.24 -4.75 -5.92
CA PRO A 283 0.16 -4.46 -7.36
C PRO A 283 0.06 -2.98 -7.70
N GLY A 284 -0.34 -2.14 -6.75
CA GLY A 284 -0.66 -0.74 -7.01
C GLY A 284 0.57 0.08 -7.38
N LYS A 285 0.44 0.88 -8.44
CA LYS A 285 1.44 1.82 -8.92
C LYS A 285 0.74 3.13 -9.24
N LYS A 286 1.11 4.19 -8.54
CA LYS A 286 0.41 5.46 -8.63
C LYS A 286 1.41 6.62 -8.60
N GLN A 287 1.04 7.70 -9.27
CA GLN A 287 1.74 8.97 -9.21
C GLN A 287 0.77 10.09 -8.84
N TRP A 288 1.24 11.05 -8.07
CA TRP A 288 0.60 12.33 -7.86
C TRP A 288 1.57 13.47 -8.12
N THR A 289 1.10 14.50 -8.83
CA THR A 289 1.79 15.78 -8.98
C THR A 289 0.80 16.92 -8.75
N TRP A 290 1.27 18.01 -8.17
CA TRP A 290 0.51 19.26 -8.11
C TRP A 290 0.49 19.99 -9.48
N GLY A 291 1.32 19.53 -10.43
CA GLY A 291 1.49 20.16 -11.73
C GLY A 291 2.50 21.30 -11.71
N ASN A 292 2.94 21.69 -12.89
CA ASN A 292 3.95 22.75 -13.08
C ASN A 292 3.37 24.13 -13.38
N GLY A 293 2.05 24.27 -13.32
CA GLY A 293 1.36 25.55 -13.49
C GLY A 293 1.31 26.37 -12.21
N ASP A 294 0.61 27.50 -12.26
CA ASP A 294 0.55 28.44 -11.14
C ASP A 294 -0.06 27.85 -9.87
N PHE A 295 -1.09 27.02 -10.02
CA PHE A 295 -1.72 26.33 -8.88
C PHE A 295 -0.74 25.37 -8.20
N GLY A 296 0.02 24.60 -8.97
CA GLY A 296 1.03 23.70 -8.46
C GLY A 296 2.16 24.44 -7.74
N ARG A 297 2.60 25.55 -8.30
CA ARG A 297 3.62 26.41 -7.66
C ARG A 297 3.14 27.01 -6.33
N ALA A 298 1.86 27.36 -6.26
CA ALA A 298 1.26 27.82 -4.99
C ALA A 298 1.29 26.70 -3.93
N TRP A 299 1.01 25.46 -4.33
CA TRP A 299 1.12 24.31 -3.44
C TRP A 299 2.55 24.01 -3.03
N ASP A 300 3.53 24.16 -3.93
CA ASP A 300 4.93 24.02 -3.56
C ASP A 300 5.29 24.98 -2.42
N ARG A 301 4.85 26.23 -2.51
CA ARG A 301 5.08 27.23 -1.45
C ARG A 301 4.33 26.93 -0.15
N ASN A 302 3.20 26.24 -0.22
CA ASN A 302 2.48 25.80 0.98
C ASN A 302 3.18 24.66 1.70
N LEU A 303 3.99 23.87 1.01
CA LEU A 303 4.55 22.63 1.51
C LEU A 303 6.05 22.72 1.83
N THR A 304 6.75 23.68 1.25
CA THR A 304 8.15 23.90 1.50
C THR A 304 8.51 25.40 1.38
N ASP A 305 9.64 25.79 1.91
CA ASP A 305 10.16 27.16 1.76
C ASP A 305 11.05 27.28 0.52
N GLU A 306 11.94 26.29 0.25
CA GLU A 306 12.99 26.45 -0.76
C GLU A 306 13.22 25.19 -1.63
N ASP A 307 12.63 24.05 -1.30
CA ASP A 307 13.01 22.79 -1.93
C ASP A 307 12.31 22.50 -3.26
N GLY A 308 11.35 23.34 -3.63
CA GLY A 308 10.69 23.25 -4.95
C GLY A 308 9.70 22.11 -5.12
N PRO A 309 9.31 21.84 -6.38
CA PRO A 309 8.30 20.84 -6.68
C PRO A 309 8.78 19.40 -6.51
N TYR A 310 7.83 18.50 -6.33
CA TYR A 310 8.06 17.08 -6.18
C TYR A 310 6.94 16.27 -6.84
N ILE A 311 7.18 15.00 -7.04
CA ILE A 311 6.19 13.99 -7.43
C ILE A 311 6.11 12.92 -6.34
N GLU A 312 4.91 12.43 -6.09
CA GLU A 312 4.67 11.25 -5.24
C GLU A 312 4.56 10.01 -6.12
N LEU A 313 5.35 8.98 -5.81
CA LEU A 313 5.36 7.70 -6.52
C LEU A 313 4.88 6.61 -5.57
N MET A 314 3.57 6.37 -5.55
CA MET A 314 2.95 5.50 -4.56
C MET A 314 2.86 4.05 -5.03
N THR A 315 3.07 3.14 -4.08
CA THR A 315 2.94 1.71 -4.29
C THR A 315 2.20 1.10 -3.11
N GLY A 316 1.40 0.09 -3.35
CA GLY A 316 0.63 -0.48 -2.25
C GLY A 316 -0.24 -1.67 -2.61
N MET A 317 -0.96 -2.14 -1.59
CA MET A 317 -1.94 -3.21 -1.70
C MET A 317 -3.28 -2.66 -2.17
N TYR A 318 -3.29 -2.16 -3.37
CA TYR A 318 -4.48 -1.77 -4.11
C TYR A 318 -4.25 -2.12 -5.58
N THR A 319 -5.29 -2.23 -6.37
CA THR A 319 -5.16 -2.66 -7.75
C THR A 319 -5.11 -1.49 -8.73
N ASP A 320 -6.23 -1.05 -9.21
CA ASP A 320 -6.32 -0.09 -10.30
C ASP A 320 -7.08 1.18 -9.91
N ASN A 321 -7.37 1.33 -8.63
CA ASN A 321 -8.18 2.45 -8.14
C ASN A 321 -7.87 2.77 -6.69
N GLN A 322 -7.95 4.02 -6.33
CA GLN A 322 -7.90 4.49 -4.97
C GLN A 322 -9.25 5.15 -4.63
N PRO A 323 -9.86 4.85 -3.50
CA PRO A 323 -9.40 3.91 -2.47
C PRO A 323 -9.79 2.46 -2.79
N ASP A 324 -8.83 1.62 -3.01
CA ASP A 324 -9.06 0.20 -3.23
C ASP A 324 -8.72 -0.59 -1.95
N PHE A 325 -9.69 -0.72 -1.08
CA PHE A 325 -9.55 -1.40 0.20
C PHE A 325 -9.64 -2.91 0.03
N THR A 326 -8.90 -3.64 0.86
CA THR A 326 -9.01 -5.09 0.97
C THR A 326 -9.43 -5.50 2.39
N TRP A 327 -9.69 -6.79 2.59
CA TRP A 327 -10.19 -7.31 3.85
C TRP A 327 -9.08 -7.96 4.69
N LEU A 328 -9.20 -7.78 6.01
CA LEU A 328 -8.54 -8.60 7.02
C LEU A 328 -9.63 -9.35 7.79
N GLN A 329 -9.53 -10.66 7.82
CA GLN A 329 -10.40 -11.48 8.65
C GLN A 329 -10.08 -11.27 10.15
N PRO A 330 -10.96 -11.65 11.06
CA PRO A 330 -10.66 -11.57 12.48
C PRO A 330 -9.32 -12.24 12.81
N TYR A 331 -8.46 -11.50 13.51
CA TYR A 331 -7.14 -11.97 13.97
C TYR A 331 -6.14 -12.32 12.86
N GLU A 332 -6.43 -11.98 11.63
CA GLU A 332 -5.52 -12.19 10.49
C GLU A 332 -4.38 -11.18 10.49
N GLU A 333 -3.17 -11.66 10.22
CA GLU A 333 -2.01 -10.82 9.89
C GLU A 333 -1.66 -10.98 8.42
N LYS A 334 -1.45 -9.85 7.75
CA LYS A 334 -0.82 -9.82 6.43
C LYS A 334 0.56 -9.19 6.56
N SER A 335 1.56 -9.82 5.96
CA SER A 335 2.92 -9.30 5.96
C SER A 335 3.54 -9.41 4.57
N TRP A 336 4.36 -8.43 4.20
CA TRP A 336 5.05 -8.40 2.93
C TRP A 336 6.26 -7.48 2.99
N LYS A 337 7.07 -7.53 1.92
CA LYS A 337 8.26 -6.70 1.79
C LYS A 337 8.20 -5.88 0.52
N GLN A 338 8.74 -4.67 0.59
CA GLN A 338 8.94 -3.78 -0.55
C GLN A 338 10.34 -3.17 -0.45
N TYR A 339 10.85 -2.66 -1.56
CA TYR A 339 12.22 -2.16 -1.61
C TYR A 339 12.24 -0.78 -2.27
N PHE A 340 12.96 0.15 -1.65
CA PHE A 340 13.30 1.44 -2.27
C PHE A 340 14.80 1.51 -2.49
N MET A 341 15.20 1.97 -3.66
CA MET A 341 16.61 2.05 -4.02
C MET A 341 16.92 3.26 -4.89
N PRO A 342 18.06 3.91 -4.66
CA PRO A 342 18.62 4.80 -5.65
C PRO A 342 19.11 3.98 -6.84
N TYR A 343 19.17 4.58 -8.03
CA TYR A 343 19.82 3.98 -9.17
C TYR A 343 20.42 5.04 -10.10
N ALA A 344 21.32 4.60 -10.99
CA ALA A 344 22.04 5.47 -11.89
C ALA A 344 22.07 4.88 -13.30
N GLU A 345 22.11 5.75 -14.31
CA GLU A 345 22.38 5.47 -15.73
C GLU A 345 21.30 4.69 -16.49
N VAL A 346 20.52 3.84 -15.86
CA VAL A 346 19.55 2.96 -16.54
C VAL A 346 18.42 3.71 -17.21
N GLY A 347 18.04 4.87 -16.67
CA GLY A 347 16.98 5.71 -17.25
C GLY A 347 15.62 5.04 -17.23
N TYR A 348 15.11 4.69 -18.42
CA TYR A 348 13.85 3.95 -18.56
C TYR A 348 14.04 2.47 -18.24
N VAL A 349 13.82 2.10 -16.99
CA VAL A 349 13.91 0.71 -16.54
C VAL A 349 12.84 -0.13 -17.23
N LYS A 350 13.24 -1.26 -17.81
CA LYS A 350 12.33 -2.21 -18.47
C LYS A 350 11.93 -3.37 -17.55
N ASN A 351 12.84 -3.77 -16.68
CA ASN A 351 12.55 -4.73 -15.61
C ASN A 351 13.51 -4.54 -14.44
N ALA A 352 13.06 -4.93 -13.27
CA ALA A 352 13.83 -4.81 -12.04
C ALA A 352 13.48 -5.88 -11.03
N THR A 353 14.47 -6.24 -10.23
CA THR A 353 14.35 -6.98 -8.97
C THR A 353 15.04 -6.18 -7.88
N LYS A 354 15.00 -6.64 -6.63
CA LYS A 354 15.78 -6.01 -5.56
C LYS A 354 17.30 -6.05 -5.82
N ASP A 355 17.77 -6.96 -6.70
CA ASP A 355 19.19 -7.16 -6.96
C ASP A 355 19.70 -6.37 -8.17
N ALA A 356 18.87 -6.19 -9.20
CA ALA A 356 19.32 -5.59 -10.47
C ALA A 356 18.20 -4.87 -11.23
N LEU A 357 18.59 -3.84 -11.97
CA LEU A 357 17.73 -3.04 -12.84
C LEU A 357 18.29 -3.05 -14.26
N LEU A 358 17.43 -3.16 -15.25
CA LEU A 358 17.79 -3.39 -16.63
C LEU A 358 17.01 -2.48 -17.58
N ASN A 359 17.71 -1.87 -18.52
CA ASN A 359 17.12 -1.28 -19.72
C ASN A 359 17.73 -1.91 -20.97
N MET A 360 16.92 -2.15 -21.97
CA MET A 360 17.33 -2.59 -23.29
C MET A 360 16.48 -1.89 -24.35
N GLU A 361 17.13 -1.33 -25.34
CA GLU A 361 16.48 -0.64 -26.45
C GLU A 361 17.20 -0.97 -27.76
N VAL A 362 16.43 -1.09 -28.85
CA VAL A 362 16.96 -1.20 -30.21
C VAL A 362 16.58 0.07 -30.97
N LYS A 363 17.58 0.73 -31.54
CA LYS A 363 17.38 1.93 -32.34
C LYS A 363 18.32 1.92 -33.54
N GLU A 364 17.76 2.08 -34.74
CA GLU A 364 18.54 2.18 -35.99
C GLU A 364 19.55 1.01 -36.18
N GLY A 365 19.10 -0.22 -35.90
CA GLY A 365 19.92 -1.42 -36.04
C GLY A 365 20.96 -1.65 -34.96
N LYS A 366 20.97 -0.82 -33.92
CA LYS A 366 21.86 -1.00 -32.75
C LYS A 366 21.03 -1.26 -31.51
N GLY A 367 21.41 -2.28 -30.76
CA GLY A 367 20.91 -2.56 -29.45
C GLY A 367 21.81 -1.94 -28.38
N LYS A 368 21.18 -1.50 -27.28
CA LYS A 368 21.88 -1.01 -26.11
C LYS A 368 21.30 -1.66 -24.87
N VAL A 369 22.17 -2.23 -24.04
CA VAL A 369 21.81 -2.77 -22.72
C VAL A 369 22.49 -1.94 -21.66
N ILE A 370 21.70 -1.55 -20.61
CA ILE A 370 22.20 -0.81 -19.45
C ILE A 370 21.76 -1.58 -18.21
N LEU A 371 22.71 -1.81 -17.30
CA LEU A 371 22.51 -2.60 -16.11
C LEU A 371 23.02 -1.87 -14.87
N TYR A 372 22.24 -1.91 -13.80
CA TYR A 372 22.61 -1.47 -12.46
C TYR A 372 22.37 -2.60 -11.48
N THR A 373 23.25 -2.77 -10.49
CA THR A 373 23.05 -3.73 -9.40
C THR A 373 23.09 -3.02 -8.03
N THR A 374 22.33 -3.54 -7.09
CA THR A 374 22.21 -2.99 -5.74
C THR A 374 23.32 -3.46 -4.79
N GLY A 375 24.22 -4.29 -5.28
CA GLY A 375 25.40 -4.76 -4.56
C GLY A 375 26.55 -5.02 -5.50
N VAL A 376 27.72 -5.30 -4.93
CA VAL A 376 28.89 -5.72 -5.70
C VAL A 376 28.67 -7.15 -6.18
N ASN A 377 28.77 -7.34 -7.49
CA ASN A 377 28.66 -8.66 -8.13
C ASN A 377 29.85 -8.88 -9.05
N LYS A 378 30.60 -9.91 -8.78
CA LYS A 378 31.69 -10.37 -9.65
C LYS A 378 31.19 -11.51 -10.54
N ASP A 379 31.77 -11.62 -11.75
CA ASP A 379 31.44 -12.68 -12.68
C ASP A 379 29.96 -12.77 -13.04
N VAL A 380 29.36 -11.61 -13.32
CA VAL A 380 27.97 -11.49 -13.80
C VAL A 380 27.96 -11.76 -15.30
N HIS A 381 27.14 -12.71 -15.74
CA HIS A 381 26.95 -13.04 -17.14
C HIS A 381 25.84 -12.18 -17.74
N VAL A 382 26.22 -11.35 -18.69
CA VAL A 382 25.27 -10.53 -19.49
C VAL A 382 25.10 -11.23 -20.84
N PHE A 383 23.89 -11.75 -21.06
CA PHE A 383 23.55 -12.53 -22.24
C PHE A 383 22.38 -11.89 -22.98
N VAL A 384 22.58 -11.63 -24.29
CA VAL A 384 21.54 -11.05 -25.15
C VAL A 384 21.39 -11.96 -26.38
N LYS A 385 20.15 -12.34 -26.64
CA LYS A 385 19.82 -13.32 -27.70
C LYS A 385 18.71 -12.78 -28.59
N ASP A 386 18.88 -13.02 -29.91
CA ASP A 386 17.76 -12.96 -30.85
C ASP A 386 16.84 -14.17 -30.60
N ASN A 387 15.69 -13.92 -30.00
CA ASN A 387 14.75 -14.98 -29.59
C ASN A 387 13.91 -15.51 -30.76
N VAL A 388 13.99 -14.89 -31.92
CA VAL A 388 13.32 -15.32 -33.15
C VAL A 388 14.28 -16.16 -33.99
N GLY A 389 15.47 -15.64 -34.30
CA GLY A 389 16.49 -16.30 -35.12
C GLY A 389 17.45 -17.21 -34.36
N GLY A 390 17.50 -17.11 -33.04
CA GLY A 390 18.36 -17.93 -32.19
C GLY A 390 19.81 -17.49 -32.06
N ALA A 391 20.21 -16.37 -32.69
CA ALA A 391 21.59 -15.88 -32.65
C ALA A 391 21.91 -15.23 -31.29
N THR A 392 23.15 -15.46 -30.82
CA THR A 392 23.70 -14.71 -29.69
C THR A 392 24.12 -13.32 -30.17
N LEU A 393 23.57 -12.27 -29.57
CA LEU A 393 23.86 -10.89 -29.94
C LEU A 393 24.96 -10.26 -29.08
N PHE A 394 25.02 -10.67 -27.82
CA PHE A 394 26.01 -10.21 -26.86
C PHE A 394 26.20 -11.26 -25.78
N ASP A 395 27.43 -11.49 -25.37
CA ASP A 395 27.77 -12.48 -24.34
C ASP A 395 29.05 -12.04 -23.66
N LYS A 396 28.96 -11.61 -22.41
CA LYS A 396 30.13 -11.14 -21.67
C LYS A 396 29.96 -11.39 -20.17
N VAL A 397 31.05 -11.73 -19.52
CA VAL A 397 31.16 -11.80 -18.06
C VAL A 397 31.78 -10.50 -17.56
N ILE A 398 31.11 -9.84 -16.60
CA ILE A 398 31.51 -8.53 -16.08
C ILE A 398 31.53 -8.52 -14.56
N SER A 399 32.18 -7.51 -14.00
CA SER A 399 31.99 -7.10 -12.60
C SER A 399 31.23 -5.79 -12.57
N ILE A 400 30.31 -5.68 -11.63
CA ILE A 400 29.38 -4.55 -11.53
C ILE A 400 29.08 -4.22 -10.07
N SER A 401 28.81 -2.95 -9.79
CA SER A 401 28.47 -2.46 -8.45
C SER A 401 27.55 -1.24 -8.54
N PRO A 402 26.97 -0.79 -7.43
CA PRO A 402 26.22 0.46 -7.41
C PRO A 402 27.02 1.68 -7.91
N ALA A 403 28.33 1.71 -7.68
CA ALA A 403 29.21 2.78 -8.13
C ALA A 403 29.61 2.67 -9.60
N GLU A 404 29.54 1.50 -10.18
CA GLU A 404 29.98 1.20 -11.55
C GLU A 404 28.91 0.44 -12.33
N PRO A 405 27.83 1.12 -12.79
CA PRO A 405 26.84 0.53 -13.69
C PRO A 405 27.49 0.11 -15.01
N PHE A 406 26.85 -0.82 -15.69
CA PHE A 406 27.37 -1.38 -16.95
C PHE A 406 26.47 -0.97 -18.10
N GLN A 407 27.08 -0.65 -19.25
CA GLN A 407 26.37 -0.48 -20.50
C GLN A 407 27.20 -1.02 -21.66
N ALA A 408 26.52 -1.53 -22.68
CA ALA A 408 27.14 -2.01 -23.90
C ALA A 408 26.18 -1.85 -25.09
N GLU A 409 26.76 -1.69 -26.26
CA GLU A 409 26.05 -1.71 -27.52
C GLU A 409 26.33 -3.05 -28.25
N PHE A 410 25.37 -3.49 -29.06
CA PHE A 410 25.48 -4.68 -29.88
C PHE A 410 24.75 -4.49 -31.21
N ALA A 411 25.14 -5.22 -32.22
CA ALA A 411 24.47 -5.18 -33.51
C ALA A 411 23.11 -5.88 -33.43
N ALA A 412 22.05 -5.20 -33.86
CA ALA A 412 20.68 -5.68 -33.85
C ALA A 412 19.96 -5.33 -35.15
N GLU A 413 20.65 -5.41 -36.28
CA GLU A 413 20.12 -5.02 -37.58
C GLU A 413 18.91 -5.90 -37.95
N GLY A 414 17.78 -5.23 -38.32
CA GLY A 414 16.55 -5.91 -38.66
C GLY A 414 15.74 -6.43 -37.47
N LEU A 415 16.21 -6.21 -36.25
CA LEU A 415 15.52 -6.65 -35.02
C LEU A 415 14.75 -5.50 -34.37
N LYS A 416 13.70 -5.86 -33.64
CA LYS A 416 12.89 -4.97 -32.79
C LYS A 416 13.07 -5.35 -31.33
N ASP A 417 12.62 -4.49 -30.43
CA ASP A 417 12.71 -4.73 -28.99
C ASP A 417 12.09 -6.09 -28.60
N GLU A 418 10.94 -6.44 -29.15
CA GLU A 418 10.22 -7.68 -28.86
C GLU A 418 10.92 -8.95 -29.34
N ASP A 419 11.91 -8.84 -30.22
CA ASP A 419 12.68 -9.98 -30.74
C ASP A 419 13.82 -10.39 -29.82
N ILE A 420 14.12 -9.61 -28.79
CA ILE A 420 15.34 -9.74 -28.00
C ILE A 420 15.05 -10.18 -26.58
N LEU A 421 15.76 -11.23 -26.14
CA LEU A 421 15.80 -11.68 -24.76
C LEU A 421 17.11 -11.24 -24.11
N VAL A 422 17.01 -10.63 -22.94
CA VAL A 422 18.17 -10.31 -22.09
C VAL A 422 18.09 -11.12 -20.80
N GLU A 423 19.16 -11.82 -20.47
CA GLU A 423 19.30 -12.55 -19.20
C GLU A 423 20.57 -12.12 -18.49
N ILE A 424 20.42 -11.73 -17.24
CA ILE A 424 21.53 -11.34 -16.37
C ILE A 424 21.63 -12.37 -15.26
N ARG A 425 22.76 -13.09 -15.21
CA ARG A 425 22.98 -14.17 -14.23
C ARG A 425 24.18 -13.86 -13.35
N ASN A 426 24.09 -14.25 -12.07
CA ASN A 426 25.23 -14.19 -11.16
C ASN A 426 26.22 -15.34 -11.44
N HIS A 427 27.31 -15.39 -10.68
CA HIS A 427 28.36 -16.41 -10.83
C HIS A 427 27.85 -17.85 -10.59
N GLU A 428 26.75 -18.01 -9.86
CA GLU A 428 26.11 -19.32 -9.61
C GLU A 428 25.11 -19.71 -10.70
N GLY A 429 24.90 -18.85 -11.71
CA GLY A 429 23.93 -19.07 -12.78
C GLY A 429 22.50 -18.68 -12.45
N ARG A 430 22.25 -18.08 -11.27
CA ARG A 430 20.93 -17.57 -10.88
C ARG A 430 20.62 -16.28 -11.65
N ILE A 431 19.42 -16.17 -12.19
CA ILE A 431 18.96 -14.95 -12.85
C ILE A 431 18.80 -13.84 -11.82
N LEU A 432 19.51 -12.73 -12.01
CA LEU A 432 19.34 -11.50 -11.24
C LEU A 432 18.17 -10.66 -11.77
N VAL A 433 18.09 -10.55 -13.09
CA VAL A 433 16.98 -9.90 -13.79
C VAL A 433 17.00 -10.38 -15.24
N SER A 434 15.83 -10.46 -15.86
CA SER A 434 15.70 -10.79 -17.28
C SER A 434 14.61 -9.92 -17.90
N TYR A 435 14.68 -9.73 -19.21
CA TYR A 435 13.66 -8.97 -19.92
C TYR A 435 13.51 -9.45 -21.36
N GLN A 436 12.26 -9.58 -21.76
CA GLN A 436 11.84 -9.70 -23.13
C GLN A 436 10.60 -8.86 -23.32
N ALA A 437 10.63 -7.91 -24.23
CA ALA A 437 9.49 -7.06 -24.50
C ALA A 437 8.33 -7.89 -25.04
N ASP A 438 7.10 -7.50 -24.66
CA ASP A 438 5.90 -8.07 -25.25
C ASP A 438 5.79 -7.65 -26.72
N LYS A 439 5.13 -8.49 -27.50
CA LYS A 439 4.76 -8.08 -28.88
C LYS A 439 3.82 -6.88 -28.80
N PRO A 440 3.99 -5.90 -29.70
CA PRO A 440 3.08 -4.78 -29.74
C PRO A 440 1.63 -5.24 -29.91
N GLU A 441 0.80 -4.80 -29.00
CA GLU A 441 -0.64 -5.08 -29.00
C GLU A 441 -1.40 -3.80 -28.72
N ILE A 442 -2.47 -3.56 -29.47
CA ILE A 442 -3.38 -2.46 -29.18
C ILE A 442 -4.29 -2.90 -28.06
N LYS A 443 -3.97 -2.44 -26.83
CA LYS A 443 -4.82 -2.68 -25.67
C LYS A 443 -5.84 -1.56 -25.54
N PRO A 444 -7.13 -1.90 -25.30
CA PRO A 444 -8.15 -0.87 -25.13
C PRO A 444 -7.91 -0.07 -23.84
N VAL A 445 -8.24 1.20 -23.87
CA VAL A 445 -8.30 2.03 -22.67
C VAL A 445 -9.64 1.70 -21.97
N PRO A 446 -9.63 1.35 -20.68
CA PRO A 446 -10.86 0.99 -19.98
C PRO A 446 -11.83 2.18 -19.85
N ASP A 447 -13.11 1.86 -19.70
CA ASP A 447 -14.12 2.87 -19.44
C ASP A 447 -14.01 3.42 -18.00
N PRO A 448 -14.38 4.69 -17.80
CA PRO A 448 -14.49 5.25 -16.46
C PRO A 448 -15.49 4.48 -15.58
N ALA A 449 -15.28 4.48 -14.27
CA ALA A 449 -16.22 3.91 -13.32
C ALA A 449 -17.53 4.73 -13.29
N LYS A 450 -18.63 4.04 -13.00
CA LYS A 450 -19.95 4.65 -12.84
C LYS A 450 -20.34 4.66 -11.37
N ALA A 451 -21.06 5.71 -10.95
CA ALA A 451 -21.63 5.78 -9.61
C ALA A 451 -22.65 4.65 -9.39
N ALA A 452 -22.82 4.23 -8.14
CA ALA A 452 -23.83 3.26 -7.76
C ALA A 452 -25.23 3.79 -8.11
N LYS A 453 -26.09 2.92 -8.65
CA LYS A 453 -27.50 3.23 -8.88
C LYS A 453 -28.26 3.33 -7.57
N ASP A 454 -29.40 4.02 -7.59
CA ASP A 454 -30.32 3.96 -6.44
C ASP A 454 -30.72 2.50 -6.16
N PRO A 455 -30.89 2.11 -4.89
CA PRO A 455 -31.26 0.72 -4.55
C PRO A 455 -32.49 0.21 -5.29
N LYS A 456 -33.52 1.04 -5.43
CA LYS A 456 -34.76 0.68 -6.14
C LYS A 456 -34.56 0.34 -7.62
N ASP A 457 -33.52 0.90 -8.24
CA ASP A 457 -33.21 0.74 -9.66
C ASP A 457 -32.27 -0.45 -9.95
N ILE A 458 -31.84 -1.16 -8.91
CA ILE A 458 -31.02 -2.35 -9.05
C ILE A 458 -31.93 -3.56 -9.16
N ALA A 459 -31.76 -4.35 -10.23
CA ALA A 459 -32.70 -5.40 -10.57
C ALA A 459 -32.66 -6.62 -9.66
N SER A 460 -31.47 -7.05 -9.23
CA SER A 460 -31.31 -8.32 -8.51
C SER A 460 -30.85 -8.14 -7.06
N ILE A 461 -31.25 -9.07 -6.20
CA ILE A 461 -30.77 -9.18 -4.80
C ILE A 461 -29.26 -9.32 -4.76
N GLU A 462 -28.69 -10.11 -5.66
CA GLU A 462 -27.23 -10.29 -5.80
C GLU A 462 -26.52 -8.96 -6.01
N GLN A 463 -26.98 -8.15 -6.94
CA GLN A 463 -26.36 -6.84 -7.22
C GLN A 463 -26.60 -5.84 -6.09
N LEU A 464 -27.71 -5.90 -5.39
CA LEU A 464 -27.93 -5.11 -4.19
C LEU A 464 -26.91 -5.44 -3.09
N PHE A 465 -26.69 -6.72 -2.82
CA PHE A 465 -25.70 -7.16 -1.85
C PHE A 465 -24.28 -6.73 -2.26
N LEU A 466 -23.87 -6.98 -3.50
CA LEU A 466 -22.54 -6.65 -3.98
C LEU A 466 -22.28 -5.14 -3.95
N THR A 467 -23.29 -4.33 -4.26
CA THR A 467 -23.17 -2.86 -4.18
C THR A 467 -23.00 -2.41 -2.73
N GLY A 468 -23.82 -2.93 -1.81
CA GLY A 468 -23.69 -2.61 -0.39
C GLY A 468 -22.32 -3.04 0.17
N GLN A 469 -21.86 -4.23 -0.16
CA GLN A 469 -20.56 -4.73 0.26
C GLN A 469 -19.41 -3.86 -0.28
N HIS A 470 -19.48 -3.45 -1.54
CA HIS A 470 -18.51 -2.55 -2.14
C HIS A 470 -18.43 -1.21 -1.38
N LEU A 471 -19.58 -0.61 -1.06
CA LEU A 471 -19.64 0.64 -0.32
C LEU A 471 -19.04 0.52 1.09
N GLU A 472 -19.28 -0.61 1.78
CA GLU A 472 -18.64 -0.89 3.06
C GLU A 472 -17.13 -1.08 2.91
N GLN A 473 -16.72 -1.89 1.95
CA GLN A 473 -15.31 -2.20 1.71
C GLN A 473 -14.50 -0.94 1.46
N TYR A 474 -15.03 -0.04 0.65
CA TYR A 474 -14.36 1.20 0.27
C TYR A 474 -14.59 2.35 1.25
N ARG A 475 -15.32 2.12 2.34
CA ARG A 475 -15.64 3.15 3.34
C ARG A 475 -16.25 4.40 2.69
N HIS A 476 -17.21 4.18 1.81
CA HIS A 476 -17.77 5.23 0.99
C HIS A 476 -18.39 6.36 1.83
N ALA A 477 -18.04 7.63 1.51
CA ALA A 477 -18.41 8.77 2.33
C ALA A 477 -19.85 9.25 2.12
N THR A 478 -20.43 9.03 0.96
CA THR A 478 -21.69 9.64 0.54
C THR A 478 -22.84 8.65 0.36
N TYR A 479 -22.57 7.40 0.04
CA TYR A 479 -23.58 6.34 -0.11
C TYR A 479 -23.62 5.45 1.12
N ASP A 480 -24.82 5.21 1.64
CA ASP A 480 -25.04 4.33 2.80
C ASP A 480 -25.25 2.89 2.32
N PRO A 481 -24.35 1.94 2.66
CA PRO A 481 -24.50 0.55 2.25
C PRO A 481 -25.78 -0.11 2.78
N THR A 482 -26.28 0.32 3.94
CA THR A 482 -27.49 -0.27 4.53
C THR A 482 -28.74 -0.05 3.70
N GLU A 483 -28.81 1.02 2.92
CA GLU A 483 -29.94 1.26 2.02
C GLU A 483 -30.07 0.15 0.97
N TYR A 484 -28.96 -0.40 0.52
CA TYR A 484 -28.92 -1.50 -0.42
C TYR A 484 -29.31 -2.83 0.22
N TYR A 485 -28.82 -3.11 1.41
CA TYR A 485 -29.21 -4.29 2.19
C TYR A 485 -30.69 -4.28 2.56
N LYS A 486 -31.20 -3.13 2.99
CA LYS A 486 -32.62 -2.96 3.35
C LYS A 486 -33.53 -3.18 2.14
N GLU A 487 -33.18 -2.66 0.98
CA GLU A 487 -33.95 -2.89 -0.24
C GLU A 487 -33.97 -4.37 -0.63
N ALA A 488 -32.84 -5.05 -0.50
CA ALA A 488 -32.77 -6.49 -0.72
C ALA A 488 -33.68 -7.26 0.23
N LEU A 489 -33.68 -6.90 1.52
CA LEU A 489 -34.51 -7.54 2.54
C LEU A 489 -35.99 -7.19 2.42
N ARG A 490 -36.31 -6.04 1.85
CA ARG A 490 -37.70 -5.69 1.52
C ARG A 490 -38.26 -6.66 0.48
N ARG A 491 -37.46 -7.01 -0.53
CA ARG A 491 -37.85 -7.95 -1.61
C ARG A 491 -37.78 -9.40 -1.16
N GLU A 492 -36.75 -9.76 -0.41
CA GLU A 492 -36.48 -11.11 0.06
C GLU A 492 -36.04 -11.09 1.53
N PRO A 493 -37.00 -11.13 2.47
CA PRO A 493 -36.71 -11.00 3.90
C PRO A 493 -35.77 -12.04 4.48
N GLY A 494 -35.66 -13.20 3.85
CA GLY A 494 -34.81 -14.31 4.27
C GLY A 494 -33.42 -14.32 3.65
N ASP A 495 -33.04 -13.32 2.86
CA ASP A 495 -31.72 -13.33 2.22
C ASP A 495 -30.59 -13.45 3.25
N ILE A 496 -29.72 -14.45 3.07
CA ILE A 496 -28.71 -14.82 4.06
C ILE A 496 -27.67 -13.71 4.21
N ARG A 497 -27.11 -13.27 3.11
CA ARG A 497 -25.98 -12.31 3.14
C ARG A 497 -26.41 -10.92 3.59
N CYS A 498 -27.55 -10.44 3.15
CA CYS A 498 -28.06 -9.13 3.55
C CYS A 498 -28.49 -9.10 5.01
N ASN A 499 -29.09 -10.17 5.54
CA ASN A 499 -29.35 -10.28 6.98
C ASN A 499 -28.05 -10.29 7.77
N ASN A 500 -27.07 -11.09 7.37
CA ASN A 500 -25.78 -11.12 8.04
C ASN A 500 -25.06 -9.76 7.99
N ALA A 501 -25.10 -9.08 6.86
CA ALA A 501 -24.48 -7.75 6.70
C ALA A 501 -25.15 -6.70 7.58
N MET A 502 -26.49 -6.68 7.67
CA MET A 502 -27.23 -5.77 8.55
C MET A 502 -26.93 -6.02 10.03
N GLY A 503 -26.90 -7.30 10.42
CA GLY A 503 -26.53 -7.68 11.79
C GLY A 503 -25.13 -7.21 12.15
N LEU A 504 -24.15 -7.43 11.27
CA LEU A 504 -22.77 -7.01 11.48
C LEU A 504 -22.62 -5.48 11.55
N TRP A 505 -23.36 -4.75 10.72
CA TRP A 505 -23.42 -3.30 10.76
C TRP A 505 -23.87 -2.77 12.12
N LEU A 506 -24.94 -3.35 12.66
CA LEU A 506 -25.47 -2.99 13.98
C LEU A 506 -24.52 -3.40 15.11
N MET A 507 -23.90 -4.58 14.99
CA MET A 507 -22.95 -5.09 15.98
C MET A 507 -21.70 -4.21 16.08
N ARG A 508 -21.21 -3.66 14.96
CA ARG A 508 -20.09 -2.69 14.94
C ARG A 508 -20.41 -1.41 15.71
N LYS A 509 -21.69 -1.07 15.85
CA LYS A 509 -22.18 0.08 16.61
C LYS A 509 -22.54 -0.25 18.06
N GLY A 510 -22.24 -1.46 18.52
CA GLY A 510 -22.58 -1.91 19.87
C GLY A 510 -24.05 -2.25 20.07
N GLN A 511 -24.84 -2.35 19.01
CA GLN A 511 -26.28 -2.65 19.08
C GLN A 511 -26.50 -4.17 18.98
N PHE A 512 -25.99 -4.89 19.95
CA PHE A 512 -25.95 -6.35 19.93
C PHE A 512 -27.32 -7.00 19.96
N ALA A 513 -28.24 -6.48 20.78
CA ALA A 513 -29.61 -7.00 20.84
C ALA A 513 -30.37 -6.78 19.53
N MET A 514 -30.13 -5.68 18.84
CA MET A 514 -30.74 -5.39 17.54
C MET A 514 -30.12 -6.23 16.42
N ALA A 515 -28.86 -6.60 16.54
CA ALA A 515 -28.15 -7.40 15.56
C ALA A 515 -28.61 -8.89 15.57
N GLU A 516 -28.89 -9.43 16.75
CA GLU A 516 -29.22 -10.85 16.93
C GLU A 516 -30.33 -11.36 16.03
N PRO A 517 -31.49 -10.71 15.87
CA PRO A 517 -32.57 -11.18 14.99
C PRO A 517 -32.12 -11.34 13.52
N TYR A 518 -31.26 -10.47 13.04
CA TYR A 518 -30.73 -10.58 11.68
C TYR A 518 -29.88 -11.83 11.50
N PHE A 519 -29.00 -12.14 12.45
CA PHE A 519 -28.19 -13.34 12.40
C PHE A 519 -29.03 -14.60 12.50
N ARG A 520 -30.04 -14.61 13.38
CA ARG A 520 -30.96 -15.74 13.52
C ARG A 520 -31.76 -15.96 12.24
N LYS A 521 -32.16 -14.89 11.57
CA LYS A 521 -32.87 -14.98 10.28
C LYS A 521 -31.97 -15.55 9.20
N ALA A 522 -30.73 -15.08 9.11
CA ALA A 522 -29.74 -15.63 8.18
C ALA A 522 -29.51 -17.14 8.41
N ILE A 523 -29.33 -17.54 9.67
CA ILE A 523 -29.14 -18.94 10.06
C ILE A 523 -30.39 -19.78 9.74
N GLY A 524 -31.58 -19.25 10.01
CA GLY A 524 -32.84 -19.94 9.71
C GLY A 524 -32.96 -20.30 8.22
N THR A 525 -32.66 -19.36 7.35
CA THR A 525 -32.66 -19.58 5.90
C THR A 525 -31.53 -20.53 5.49
N GLN A 526 -30.34 -20.32 6.03
CA GLN A 526 -29.14 -21.08 5.71
C GLN A 526 -29.26 -22.57 6.08
N THR A 527 -29.96 -22.88 7.15
CA THR A 527 -30.10 -24.21 7.72
C THR A 527 -31.43 -24.88 7.40
N GLU A 528 -32.28 -24.28 6.59
CA GLU A 528 -33.59 -24.79 6.24
C GLU A 528 -33.54 -26.23 5.65
N ARG A 529 -32.55 -26.50 4.81
CA ARG A 529 -32.37 -27.81 4.16
C ARG A 529 -31.24 -28.64 4.74
N ASN A 530 -30.30 -28.01 5.43
CA ASN A 530 -29.14 -28.69 5.98
C ASN A 530 -28.69 -27.98 7.26
N PRO A 531 -28.66 -28.68 8.42
CA PRO A 531 -28.24 -28.08 9.67
C PRO A 531 -26.73 -27.70 9.71
N ASN A 532 -25.95 -28.15 8.73
CA ASN A 532 -24.52 -27.87 8.62
C ASN A 532 -24.26 -26.96 7.41
N PRO A 533 -24.41 -25.65 7.55
CA PRO A 533 -24.24 -24.76 6.42
C PRO A 533 -22.79 -24.68 5.95
N TYR A 534 -22.61 -24.34 4.68
CA TYR A 534 -21.28 -24.16 4.09
C TYR A 534 -20.51 -23.00 4.72
N ASP A 535 -21.18 -21.89 5.03
CA ASP A 535 -20.59 -20.69 5.61
C ASP A 535 -20.94 -20.57 7.11
N GLY A 536 -19.90 -20.52 7.94
CA GLY A 536 -20.04 -20.39 9.39
C GLY A 536 -20.15 -18.95 9.90
N GLU A 537 -20.06 -17.93 9.05
CA GLU A 537 -20.03 -16.53 9.50
C GLU A 537 -21.28 -16.12 10.29
N PRO A 538 -22.52 -16.40 9.87
CA PRO A 538 -23.69 -16.02 10.65
C PRO A 538 -23.71 -16.62 12.06
N HIS A 539 -23.26 -17.86 12.23
CA HIS A 539 -23.13 -18.48 13.55
C HIS A 539 -22.06 -17.78 14.41
N TYR A 540 -20.91 -17.45 13.81
CA TYR A 540 -19.86 -16.71 14.50
C TYR A 540 -20.36 -15.36 14.99
N ASN A 541 -21.03 -14.61 14.14
CA ASN A 541 -21.61 -13.31 14.48
C ASN A 541 -22.70 -13.43 15.54
N LEU A 542 -23.55 -14.46 15.45
CA LEU A 542 -24.53 -14.74 16.51
C LEU A 542 -23.83 -14.99 17.85
N GLY A 543 -22.73 -15.74 17.83
CA GLY A 543 -21.92 -15.97 19.03
C GLY A 543 -21.49 -14.67 19.71
N TRP A 544 -20.98 -13.72 18.93
CA TRP A 544 -20.58 -12.43 19.46
C TRP A 544 -21.76 -11.59 19.96
N SER A 545 -22.87 -11.55 19.25
CA SER A 545 -24.04 -10.80 19.70
C SER A 545 -24.60 -11.35 21.01
N CYS A 546 -24.62 -12.67 21.17
CA CYS A 546 -25.03 -13.33 22.41
C CYS A 546 -24.03 -13.08 23.54
N LEU A 547 -22.73 -13.23 23.27
CA LEU A 547 -21.70 -13.03 24.28
C LEU A 547 -21.75 -11.62 24.88
N MET A 548 -21.91 -10.62 24.05
CA MET A 548 -21.98 -9.21 24.48
C MET A 548 -23.28 -8.87 25.22
N GLN A 549 -24.29 -9.72 25.14
CA GLN A 549 -25.53 -9.61 25.92
C GLN A 549 -25.52 -10.46 27.19
N GLY A 550 -24.40 -11.13 27.50
CA GLY A 550 -24.29 -12.02 28.65
C GLY A 550 -24.90 -13.41 28.44
N LYS A 551 -25.33 -13.74 27.24
CA LYS A 551 -25.87 -15.05 26.87
C LYS A 551 -24.73 -16.03 26.52
N THR A 552 -23.93 -16.36 27.52
CA THR A 552 -22.63 -17.06 27.33
C THR A 552 -22.82 -18.48 26.79
N ASP A 553 -23.82 -19.24 27.26
CA ASP A 553 -24.06 -20.60 26.78
C ASP A 553 -24.51 -20.63 25.32
N GLU A 554 -25.41 -19.74 24.93
CA GLU A 554 -25.82 -19.61 23.54
C GLU A 554 -24.66 -19.16 22.64
N ALA A 555 -23.81 -18.26 23.15
CA ALA A 555 -22.62 -17.83 22.45
C ALA A 555 -21.64 -18.99 22.20
N TYR A 556 -21.44 -19.80 23.23
CA TYR A 556 -20.56 -20.97 23.15
C TYR A 556 -21.03 -21.96 22.08
N ASP A 557 -22.33 -22.29 22.07
CA ASP A 557 -22.92 -23.17 21.07
C ASP A 557 -22.77 -22.60 19.64
N ALA A 558 -23.02 -21.31 19.48
CA ALA A 558 -22.92 -20.65 18.17
C ALA A 558 -21.46 -20.63 17.65
N PHE A 559 -20.49 -20.35 18.51
CA PHE A 559 -19.08 -20.42 18.13
C PHE A 559 -18.65 -21.83 17.76
N PHE A 560 -19.08 -22.85 18.48
CA PHE A 560 -18.78 -24.23 18.11
C PHE A 560 -19.36 -24.57 16.75
N LYS A 561 -20.58 -24.15 16.46
CA LYS A 561 -21.19 -24.41 15.17
C LYS A 561 -20.46 -23.71 14.02
N SER A 562 -19.99 -22.48 14.25
CA SER A 562 -19.20 -21.77 13.24
C SER A 562 -17.86 -22.46 12.94
N ALA A 563 -17.28 -23.16 13.92
CA ALA A 563 -16.02 -23.90 13.76
C ALA A 563 -16.16 -25.17 12.88
N TRP A 564 -17.36 -25.57 12.49
CA TRP A 564 -17.54 -26.61 11.47
C TRP A 564 -17.04 -26.14 10.09
N ASN A 565 -16.99 -24.84 9.88
CA ASN A 565 -16.42 -24.23 8.68
C ASN A 565 -14.97 -23.84 8.95
N ALA A 566 -14.03 -24.35 8.17
CA ALA A 566 -12.60 -24.15 8.39
C ALA A 566 -12.19 -22.67 8.40
N ALA A 567 -12.85 -21.84 7.60
CA ALA A 567 -12.55 -20.40 7.52
C ALA A 567 -12.77 -19.65 8.85
N TRP A 568 -13.61 -20.18 9.74
CA TRP A 568 -13.95 -19.54 11.01
C TRP A 568 -13.34 -20.26 12.23
N GLN A 569 -12.56 -21.31 12.00
CA GLN A 569 -12.03 -22.13 13.09
C GLN A 569 -11.09 -21.35 14.01
N ASP A 570 -10.14 -20.60 13.49
CA ASP A 570 -9.20 -19.90 14.34
C ASP A 570 -9.90 -18.88 15.26
N ALA A 571 -10.77 -18.06 14.72
CA ALA A 571 -11.52 -17.06 15.49
C ALA A 571 -12.50 -17.70 16.47
N ALA A 572 -13.24 -18.71 16.04
CA ALA A 572 -14.20 -19.39 16.91
C ALA A 572 -13.52 -20.15 18.05
N TYR A 573 -12.49 -20.93 17.77
CA TYR A 573 -11.75 -21.66 18.79
C TYR A 573 -11.09 -20.73 19.81
N TYR A 574 -10.55 -19.60 19.36
CA TYR A 574 -10.01 -18.60 20.29
C TYR A 574 -11.09 -18.05 21.24
N ASN A 575 -12.26 -17.69 20.71
CA ASN A 575 -13.35 -17.16 21.54
C ASN A 575 -13.90 -18.21 22.51
N LEU A 576 -13.99 -19.46 22.07
CA LEU A 576 -14.35 -20.59 22.94
C LEU A 576 -13.33 -20.78 24.06
N ALA A 577 -12.04 -20.72 23.73
CA ALA A 577 -10.97 -20.81 24.73
C ALA A 577 -11.06 -19.67 25.75
N ALA A 578 -11.35 -18.45 25.31
CA ALA A 578 -11.52 -17.31 26.22
C ALA A 578 -12.70 -17.52 27.17
N ILE A 579 -13.80 -18.09 26.70
CA ILE A 579 -14.96 -18.43 27.56
C ILE A 579 -14.55 -19.52 28.55
N ASP A 580 -13.88 -20.58 28.11
CA ASP A 580 -13.44 -21.66 28.98
C ASP A 580 -12.44 -21.19 30.05
N CYS A 581 -11.55 -20.25 29.71
CA CYS A 581 -10.68 -19.60 30.70
C CYS A 581 -11.45 -18.90 31.80
N ARG A 582 -12.49 -18.13 31.43
CA ARG A 582 -13.36 -17.44 32.39
C ARG A 582 -14.11 -18.40 33.31
N ARG A 583 -14.38 -19.60 32.83
CA ARG A 583 -15.05 -20.68 33.56
C ARG A 583 -14.08 -21.55 34.39
N GLY A 584 -12.78 -21.30 34.28
CA GLY A 584 -11.75 -22.09 34.94
C GLY A 584 -11.44 -23.44 34.27
N ASN A 585 -11.92 -23.67 33.06
CA ASN A 585 -11.70 -24.89 32.28
C ASN A 585 -10.40 -24.78 31.45
N PHE A 586 -9.26 -24.67 32.12
CA PHE A 586 -7.98 -24.34 31.48
C PHE A 586 -7.47 -25.42 30.53
N GLU A 587 -7.67 -26.71 30.87
CA GLU A 587 -7.27 -27.80 29.98
C GLU A 587 -7.99 -27.76 28.66
N LYS A 588 -9.31 -27.54 28.68
CA LYS A 588 -10.12 -27.40 27.49
C LYS A 588 -9.76 -26.13 26.71
N ALA A 589 -9.49 -25.05 27.42
CA ALA A 589 -9.04 -23.79 26.80
C ALA A 589 -7.73 -23.99 26.04
N LEU A 590 -6.76 -24.70 26.59
CA LEU A 590 -5.49 -25.01 25.90
C LEU A 590 -5.70 -25.84 24.64
N ASP A 591 -6.56 -26.87 24.68
CA ASP A 591 -6.89 -27.67 23.50
C ASP A 591 -7.48 -26.79 22.38
N LEU A 592 -8.42 -25.92 22.74
CA LEU A 592 -9.05 -25.01 21.79
C LEU A 592 -8.09 -23.97 21.22
N ILE A 593 -7.19 -23.44 22.04
CA ILE A 593 -6.15 -22.50 21.57
C ILE A 593 -5.21 -23.19 20.57
N ASP A 594 -4.81 -24.41 20.84
CA ASP A 594 -3.94 -25.16 19.93
C ASP A 594 -4.64 -25.40 18.59
N ARG A 595 -5.94 -25.69 18.59
CA ARG A 595 -6.75 -25.79 17.37
C ARG A 595 -6.84 -24.48 16.60
N SER A 596 -6.94 -23.33 17.31
CA SER A 596 -6.90 -22.01 16.71
C SER A 596 -5.54 -21.75 16.04
N LEU A 597 -4.45 -22.01 16.75
CA LEU A 597 -3.08 -21.74 16.26
C LEU A 597 -2.67 -22.62 15.09
N VAL A 598 -3.18 -23.84 14.98
CA VAL A 598 -2.98 -24.71 13.80
C VAL A 598 -3.52 -24.03 12.54
N ARG A 599 -4.62 -23.29 12.65
CA ARG A 599 -5.24 -22.58 11.51
C ARG A 599 -4.64 -21.21 11.26
N ASN A 600 -4.19 -20.53 12.31
CA ASN A 600 -3.62 -19.19 12.23
C ASN A 600 -2.44 -19.06 13.20
N TRP A 601 -1.24 -19.40 12.74
CA TRP A 601 -0.01 -19.29 13.53
C TRP A 601 0.27 -17.87 14.01
N HIS A 602 -0.17 -16.87 13.26
CA HIS A 602 -0.01 -15.44 13.56
C HIS A 602 -1.16 -14.84 14.38
N HIS A 603 -1.97 -15.67 15.00
CA HIS A 603 -3.01 -15.22 15.93
C HIS A 603 -2.36 -14.82 17.26
N HIS A 604 -1.91 -13.58 17.35
CA HIS A 604 -1.12 -13.10 18.48
C HIS A 604 -1.91 -13.12 19.79
N LYS A 605 -3.19 -12.81 19.78
CA LYS A 605 -4.05 -12.91 20.99
C LYS A 605 -4.18 -14.34 21.50
N ALA A 606 -4.30 -15.32 20.63
CA ALA A 606 -4.33 -16.73 21.00
C ALA A 606 -3.00 -17.16 21.63
N ARG A 607 -1.88 -16.72 21.07
CA ARG A 607 -0.56 -16.99 21.62
C ARG A 607 -0.38 -16.38 23.02
N GLN A 608 -0.82 -15.14 23.18
CA GLN A 608 -0.78 -14.44 24.48
C GLN A 608 -1.68 -15.15 25.50
N LEU A 609 -2.89 -15.55 25.11
CA LEU A 609 -3.79 -16.28 25.99
C LEU A 609 -3.19 -17.62 26.40
N LYS A 610 -2.59 -18.36 25.47
CA LYS A 610 -1.89 -19.62 25.76
C LYS A 610 -0.75 -19.41 26.77
N ALA A 611 0.04 -18.37 26.58
CA ALA A 611 1.14 -18.04 27.49
C ALA A 611 0.66 -17.65 28.90
N SER A 612 -0.58 -17.18 29.02
CA SER A 612 -1.17 -16.75 30.30
C SER A 612 -1.78 -17.90 31.11
N ILE A 613 -2.05 -19.04 30.48
CA ILE A 613 -2.61 -20.23 31.11
C ILE A 613 -1.50 -21.12 31.67
#